data_57e2f92b6512fc1a2c5debdf3fb1d457
#
_entry.id   57e2f92b6512fc1a2c5debdf3fb1d457
#
_cell.length_a   1.000
_cell.length_b   1.000
_cell.length_c   1.000
_cell.angle_alpha   90.00
_cell.angle_beta   90.00
_cell.angle_gamma   90.00
#
_symmetry.space_group_name_H-M   'P 1'
#
loop_
_entity.id
_entity.type
_entity.pdbx_description
1 polymer ?
#
loop_
_entity_poly.entity_id
_entity_poly.type
_entity_poly.pdbx_seq_one_letter_code
_entity_poly.pdbx_strand_id
1 'polypeptide(L)'
;ELTQRGGRIMSIDPIYQFSAEGIRSRIQRVYPGMIAELARNAQQFYWTSFKDPGHLGSIRMSAMNRFLDDFDKGLEEGRYIDASLPELPFLDDEFDLALSSHLLFLYSEQIDAAQHIEALSEMCRVPGVLRYFNERDYIAELKPVAYQFQKGAMDMMVLRKKPS
;
A
#
# COMPACT_ATOMS: atom_id res chain seq x y z
N GLU A 1 1.91 13.72 -8.79
CA GLU A 1 0.74 14.62 -8.94
C GLU A 1 0.42 15.34 -7.63
N LEU A 2 0.27 14.63 -6.48
CA LEU A 2 0.00 15.29 -5.19
C LEU A 2 1.15 16.20 -4.75
N THR A 3 2.39 15.76 -4.92
CA THR A 3 3.59 16.56 -4.66
C THR A 3 3.60 17.84 -5.51
N GLN A 4 3.16 17.77 -6.75
CA GLN A 4 3.03 18.94 -7.64
C GLN A 4 1.95 19.93 -7.18
N ARG A 5 1.00 19.47 -6.36
CA ARG A 5 -0.04 20.30 -5.74
C ARG A 5 0.37 20.82 -4.37
N GLY A 6 1.62 20.66 -3.97
CA GLY A 6 2.13 21.11 -2.68
C GLY A 6 1.92 20.12 -1.54
N GLY A 7 1.40 18.92 -1.80
CA GLY A 7 1.29 17.87 -0.80
C GLY A 7 2.62 17.15 -0.59
N ARG A 8 2.90 16.70 0.62
CA ARG A 8 4.04 15.83 0.95
C ARG A 8 3.57 14.39 0.96
N ILE A 9 4.20 13.53 0.18
CA ILE A 9 3.97 12.08 0.20
C ILE A 9 5.29 11.39 0.47
N MET A 10 5.26 10.45 1.40
CA MET A 10 6.36 9.52 1.65
C MET A 10 5.84 8.10 1.46
N SER A 11 6.64 7.27 0.85
CA SER A 11 6.34 5.85 0.62
C SER A 11 7.38 5.00 1.34
N ILE A 12 6.91 3.94 1.97
CA ILE A 12 7.73 3.06 2.79
C ILE A 12 7.57 1.65 2.26
N ASP A 13 8.67 1.03 1.93
CA ASP A 13 8.71 -0.37 1.50
C ASP A 13 10.16 -0.87 1.61
N PRO A 14 10.41 -2.08 2.16
CA PRO A 14 11.74 -2.68 2.17
C PRO A 14 12.37 -2.86 0.79
N ILE A 15 11.58 -2.79 -0.29
CA ILE A 15 12.11 -2.85 -1.66
C ILE A 15 13.02 -1.66 -1.99
N TYR A 16 12.91 -0.55 -1.25
CA TYR A 16 13.69 0.67 -1.50
C TYR A 16 15.16 0.54 -1.08
N GLN A 17 15.55 -0.56 -0.43
CA GLN A 17 16.95 -0.93 -0.23
C GLN A 17 17.69 -1.28 -1.52
N PHE A 18 16.97 -1.63 -2.59
CA PHE A 18 17.55 -2.03 -3.88
C PHE A 18 17.69 -0.84 -4.82
N SER A 19 18.60 -0.95 -5.80
CA SER A 19 18.71 0.04 -6.88
C SER A 19 17.52 -0.03 -7.83
N ALA A 20 17.27 1.08 -8.54
CA ALA A 20 16.24 1.13 -9.60
C ALA A 20 16.41 -0.01 -10.62
N GLU A 21 17.65 -0.33 -11.01
CA GLU A 21 17.93 -1.42 -11.94
C GLU A 21 17.66 -2.80 -11.33
N GLY A 22 17.97 -3.00 -10.05
CA GLY A 22 17.64 -4.22 -9.34
C GLY A 22 16.13 -4.46 -9.28
N ILE A 23 15.35 -3.42 -8.98
CA ILE A 23 13.89 -3.45 -8.98
C ILE A 23 13.36 -3.73 -10.40
N ARG A 24 13.88 -3.03 -11.42
CA ARG A 24 13.53 -3.22 -12.85
C ARG A 24 13.72 -4.68 -13.27
N SER A 25 14.89 -5.24 -13.01
CA SER A 25 15.22 -6.62 -13.35
C SER A 25 14.27 -7.62 -12.67
N ARG A 26 13.91 -7.37 -11.42
CA ARG A 26 12.94 -8.22 -10.71
C ARG A 26 11.53 -8.11 -11.32
N ILE A 27 11.06 -6.90 -11.63
CA ILE A 27 9.77 -6.70 -12.30
C ILE A 27 9.72 -7.49 -13.61
N GLN A 28 10.73 -7.33 -14.47
CA GLN A 28 10.79 -8.02 -15.76
C GLN A 28 10.74 -9.55 -15.61
N ARG A 29 11.41 -10.09 -14.60
CA ARG A 29 11.44 -11.53 -14.33
C ARG A 29 10.10 -12.08 -13.86
N VAL A 30 9.38 -11.35 -12.99
CA VAL A 30 8.13 -11.84 -12.39
C VAL A 30 6.89 -11.53 -13.23
N TYR A 31 6.93 -10.50 -14.04
CA TYR A 31 5.80 -9.99 -14.81
C TYR A 31 5.12 -11.03 -15.70
N PRO A 32 5.85 -11.84 -16.53
CA PRO A 32 5.21 -12.84 -17.38
C PRO A 32 4.42 -13.88 -16.60
N GLY A 33 4.99 -14.36 -15.48
CA GLY A 33 4.33 -15.33 -14.61
C GLY A 33 3.07 -14.75 -13.95
N MET A 34 3.14 -13.50 -13.48
CA MET A 34 2.01 -12.81 -12.89
C MET A 34 0.85 -12.64 -13.88
N ILE A 35 1.13 -12.25 -15.13
CA ILE A 35 0.08 -12.10 -16.16
C ILE A 35 -0.51 -13.46 -16.54
N ALA A 36 0.30 -14.50 -16.64
CA ALA A 36 -0.19 -15.83 -16.92
C ALA A 36 -1.09 -16.36 -15.79
N GLU A 37 -0.74 -16.10 -14.53
CA GLU A 37 -1.57 -16.45 -13.36
C GLU A 37 -2.89 -15.69 -13.35
N LEU A 38 -2.84 -14.39 -13.61
CA LEU A 38 -4.02 -13.55 -13.69
C LEU A 38 -4.97 -14.01 -14.81
N ALA A 39 -4.42 -14.41 -15.96
CA ALA A 39 -5.20 -14.94 -17.08
C ALA A 39 -5.85 -16.29 -16.74
N ARG A 40 -5.14 -17.19 -16.06
CA ARG A 40 -5.71 -18.47 -15.59
C ARG A 40 -6.87 -18.28 -14.62
N ASN A 41 -6.81 -17.26 -13.79
CA ASN A 41 -7.79 -16.96 -12.75
C ASN A 41 -8.73 -15.80 -13.12
N ALA A 42 -8.86 -15.45 -14.39
CA ALA A 42 -9.60 -14.28 -14.86
C ALA A 42 -11.06 -14.24 -14.39
N GLN A 43 -11.68 -15.39 -14.17
CA GLN A 43 -13.06 -15.52 -13.67
C GLN A 43 -13.24 -15.04 -12.22
N GLN A 44 -12.16 -14.88 -11.46
CA GLN A 44 -12.19 -14.39 -10.06
C GLN A 44 -12.21 -12.86 -9.97
N PHE A 45 -12.13 -12.16 -11.11
CA PHE A 45 -12.03 -10.72 -11.17
C PHE A 45 -13.21 -10.09 -11.90
N TYR A 46 -13.44 -8.81 -11.62
CA TYR A 46 -14.38 -7.96 -12.37
C TYR A 46 -13.61 -7.13 -13.40
N TRP A 47 -13.90 -7.35 -14.68
CA TRP A 47 -13.24 -6.67 -15.81
C TRP A 47 -13.99 -5.42 -16.26
N THR A 48 -14.48 -4.62 -15.30
CA THR A 48 -15.20 -3.37 -15.56
C THR A 48 -14.28 -2.19 -15.83
N SER A 49 -13.16 -2.12 -15.10
CA SER A 49 -12.17 -1.04 -15.23
C SER A 49 -11.01 -1.39 -16.16
N PHE A 50 -10.81 -2.65 -16.44
CA PHE A 50 -9.78 -3.17 -17.35
C PHE A 50 -10.44 -4.10 -18.38
N LYS A 51 -9.92 -4.08 -19.61
CA LYS A 51 -10.49 -4.91 -20.69
C LYS A 51 -10.20 -6.41 -20.49
N ASP A 52 -8.96 -6.70 -20.07
CA ASP A 52 -8.40 -8.04 -19.96
C ASP A 52 -7.09 -8.03 -19.13
N PRO A 53 -6.51 -9.20 -18.81
CA PRO A 53 -5.22 -9.29 -18.09
C PRO A 53 -4.08 -8.52 -18.75
N GLY A 54 -4.00 -8.52 -20.07
CA GLY A 54 -2.96 -7.81 -20.83
C GLY A 54 -3.08 -6.29 -20.67
N HIS A 55 -4.31 -5.77 -20.74
CA HIS A 55 -4.58 -4.34 -20.52
C HIS A 55 -4.22 -3.92 -19.09
N LEU A 56 -4.61 -4.70 -18.07
CA LEU A 56 -4.19 -4.46 -16.70
C LEU A 56 -2.66 -4.49 -16.57
N GLY A 57 -2.01 -5.47 -17.20
CA GLY A 57 -0.57 -5.59 -17.20
C GLY A 57 0.12 -4.37 -17.79
N SER A 58 -0.37 -3.84 -18.91
CA SER A 58 0.20 -2.65 -19.55
C SER A 58 0.08 -1.40 -18.68
N ILE A 59 -1.04 -1.24 -17.97
CA ILE A 59 -1.24 -0.13 -17.03
C ILE A 59 -0.29 -0.25 -15.83
N ARG A 60 -0.15 -1.46 -15.26
CA ARG A 60 0.80 -1.72 -14.17
C ARG A 60 2.25 -1.44 -14.59
N MET A 61 2.65 -1.90 -15.78
CA MET A 61 4.00 -1.64 -16.29
C MET A 61 4.24 -0.15 -16.54
N SER A 62 3.24 0.59 -17.04
CA SER A 62 3.34 2.04 -17.18
C SER A 62 3.53 2.75 -15.84
N ALA A 63 2.84 2.29 -14.79
CA ALA A 63 3.01 2.82 -13.44
C ALA A 63 4.40 2.49 -12.86
N MET A 64 4.86 1.23 -13.05
CA MET A 64 6.19 0.80 -12.61
C MET A 64 7.31 1.58 -13.31
N ASN A 65 7.21 1.81 -14.61
CA ASN A 65 8.19 2.59 -15.33
C ASN A 65 8.26 4.04 -14.81
N ARG A 66 7.13 4.69 -14.60
CA ARG A 66 7.08 6.03 -13.99
C ARG A 66 7.66 6.08 -12.59
N PHE A 67 7.42 5.05 -11.79
CA PHE A 67 8.03 4.91 -10.47
C PHE A 67 9.55 4.80 -10.58
N LEU A 68 10.05 3.93 -11.46
CA LEU A 68 11.49 3.72 -11.66
C LEU A 68 12.19 4.94 -12.24
N ASP A 69 11.52 5.73 -13.08
CA ASP A 69 12.06 6.98 -13.64
C ASP A 69 12.18 8.08 -12.56
N ASP A 70 11.37 8.02 -11.49
CA ASP A 70 11.38 8.97 -10.37
C ASP A 70 12.21 8.45 -9.18
N PHE A 71 12.60 7.18 -9.18
CA PHE A 71 13.07 6.47 -7.99
C PHE A 71 14.32 7.09 -7.38
N ASP A 72 15.39 7.29 -8.15
CA ASP A 72 16.66 7.83 -7.64
C ASP A 72 16.46 9.24 -7.07
N LYS A 73 15.72 10.08 -7.79
CA LYS A 73 15.35 11.42 -7.33
C LYS A 73 14.48 11.35 -6.05
N GLY A 74 13.54 10.41 -6.00
CA GLY A 74 12.69 10.24 -4.84
C GLY A 74 13.44 9.77 -3.60
N LEU A 75 14.49 8.95 -3.77
CA LEU A 75 15.40 8.59 -2.68
C LEU A 75 16.19 9.81 -2.19
N GLU A 76 16.77 10.60 -3.09
CA GLU A 76 17.51 11.83 -2.74
C GLU A 76 16.63 12.86 -2.01
N GLU A 77 15.36 12.95 -2.40
CA GLU A 77 14.36 13.83 -1.76
C GLU A 77 13.75 13.24 -0.47
N GLY A 78 14.11 12.01 -0.08
CA GLY A 78 13.56 11.31 1.09
C GLY A 78 12.09 10.92 0.94
N ARG A 79 11.58 10.76 -0.29
CA ARG A 79 10.20 10.32 -0.55
C ARG A 79 10.01 8.81 -0.54
N TYR A 80 11.08 8.07 -0.75
CA TYR A 80 11.11 6.60 -0.68
C TYR A 80 12.06 6.20 0.46
N ILE A 81 11.54 5.45 1.42
CA ILE A 81 12.26 5.09 2.65
C ILE A 81 12.24 3.57 2.80
N ASP A 82 13.44 2.99 2.92
CA ASP A 82 13.61 1.59 3.29
C ASP A 82 13.24 1.41 4.76
N ALA A 83 12.02 0.99 5.01
CA ALA A 83 11.51 0.63 6.32
C ALA A 83 10.27 -0.26 6.18
N SER A 84 9.83 -0.86 7.27
CA SER A 84 8.65 -1.72 7.31
C SER A 84 7.91 -1.59 8.64
N LEU A 85 6.61 -1.86 8.62
CA LEU A 85 5.83 -2.06 9.83
C LEU A 85 6.37 -3.26 10.63
N PRO A 86 6.34 -3.20 11.96
CA PRO A 86 5.67 -2.18 12.78
C PRO A 86 6.56 -1.01 13.21
N GLU A 87 7.77 -0.86 12.69
CA GLU A 87 8.70 0.20 13.10
C GLU A 87 8.93 1.17 11.95
N LEU A 88 8.46 2.41 12.08
CA LEU A 88 8.61 3.46 11.08
C LEU A 88 9.49 4.60 11.61
N PRO A 89 10.41 5.15 10.78
CA PRO A 89 11.36 6.19 11.19
C PRO A 89 10.73 7.58 11.20
N PHE A 90 9.53 7.71 11.78
CA PHE A 90 8.78 8.96 11.84
C PHE A 90 8.43 9.33 13.27
N LEU A 91 8.24 10.62 13.49
CA LEU A 91 7.74 11.14 14.75
C LEU A 91 6.23 10.89 14.89
N ASP A 92 5.76 10.97 16.14
CA ASP A 92 4.32 11.00 16.41
C ASP A 92 3.71 12.22 15.72
N ASP A 93 2.51 12.06 15.19
CA ASP A 93 1.73 13.14 14.58
C ASP A 93 2.41 13.83 13.37
N GLU A 94 3.32 13.14 12.68
CA GLU A 94 4.09 13.72 11.57
C GLU A 94 3.28 13.86 10.27
N PHE A 95 2.21 13.09 10.10
CA PHE A 95 1.40 13.06 8.88
C PHE A 95 -0.09 13.26 9.17
N ASP A 96 -0.84 13.72 8.18
CA ASP A 96 -2.30 13.83 8.24
C ASP A 96 -3.00 12.50 7.97
N LEU A 97 -2.34 11.58 7.25
CA LEU A 97 -2.92 10.31 6.80
C LEU A 97 -1.83 9.26 6.58
N ALA A 98 -2.07 8.06 7.07
CA ALA A 98 -1.32 6.85 6.70
C ALA A 98 -2.21 5.88 5.93
N LEU A 99 -1.67 5.30 4.86
CA LEU A 99 -2.37 4.34 4.02
C LEU A 99 -1.55 3.05 3.92
N SER A 100 -2.21 1.92 4.11
CA SER A 100 -1.65 0.59 3.81
C SER A 100 -2.52 -0.11 2.79
N SER A 101 -1.90 -0.60 1.72
CA SER A 101 -2.58 -1.33 0.67
C SER A 101 -1.99 -2.72 0.52
N HIS A 102 -2.83 -3.74 0.58
CA HIS A 102 -2.47 -5.14 0.31
C HIS A 102 -1.41 -5.76 1.25
N LEU A 103 -1.09 -5.16 2.38
CA LEU A 103 -0.20 -5.75 3.37
C LEU A 103 -0.99 -6.39 4.51
N LEU A 104 -1.69 -5.58 5.28
CA LEU A 104 -2.46 -6.05 6.43
C LEU A 104 -3.67 -6.86 5.94
N PHE A 105 -3.98 -7.93 6.65
CA PHE A 105 -5.07 -8.89 6.41
C PHE A 105 -4.91 -9.77 5.16
N LEU A 106 -4.25 -9.32 4.09
CA LEU A 106 -4.00 -10.15 2.92
C LEU A 106 -2.99 -11.27 3.22
N TYR A 107 -2.01 -11.00 4.08
CA TYR A 107 -0.97 -11.94 4.48
C TYR A 107 -1.21 -12.53 5.88
N SER A 108 -2.46 -12.77 6.27
CA SER A 108 -2.83 -13.30 7.60
C SER A 108 -2.30 -14.71 7.88
N GLU A 109 -1.84 -15.44 6.87
CA GLU A 109 -1.12 -16.69 7.04
C GLU A 109 0.34 -16.49 7.49
N GLN A 110 0.94 -15.33 7.21
CA GLN A 110 2.32 -14.98 7.51
C GLN A 110 2.46 -13.98 8.65
N ILE A 111 1.43 -13.17 8.88
CA ILE A 111 1.39 -12.10 9.88
C ILE A 111 0.33 -12.49 10.91
N ASP A 112 0.73 -12.73 12.15
CA ASP A 112 -0.19 -13.10 13.22
C ASP A 112 -0.98 -11.90 13.76
N ALA A 113 -1.93 -12.17 14.68
CA ALA A 113 -2.80 -11.13 15.23
C ALA A 113 -2.02 -10.07 16.03
N ALA A 114 -0.95 -10.45 16.74
CA ALA A 114 -0.13 -9.51 17.51
C ALA A 114 0.63 -8.56 16.57
N GLN A 115 1.23 -9.10 15.54
CA GLN A 115 1.91 -8.32 14.49
C GLN A 115 0.95 -7.37 13.76
N HIS A 116 -0.30 -7.78 13.51
CA HIS A 116 -1.32 -6.87 12.96
C HIS A 116 -1.63 -5.72 13.91
N ILE A 117 -1.75 -5.98 15.21
CA ILE A 117 -2.01 -4.94 16.22
C ILE A 117 -0.85 -3.96 16.31
N GLU A 118 0.39 -4.45 16.34
CA GLU A 118 1.59 -3.63 16.35
C GLU A 118 1.68 -2.73 15.10
N ALA A 119 1.46 -3.31 13.92
CA ALA A 119 1.45 -2.58 12.66
C ALA A 119 0.36 -1.50 12.60
N LEU A 120 -0.86 -1.81 13.06
CA LEU A 120 -1.95 -0.84 13.15
C LEU A 120 -1.64 0.26 14.16
N SER A 121 -1.07 -0.08 15.31
CA SER A 121 -0.66 0.90 16.33
C SER A 121 0.34 1.90 15.77
N GLU A 122 1.33 1.41 15.03
CA GLU A 122 2.34 2.24 14.38
C GLU A 122 1.74 3.12 13.28
N MET A 123 0.89 2.55 12.42
CA MET A 123 0.16 3.31 11.39
C MET A 123 -0.75 4.40 11.96
N CYS A 124 -1.14 4.28 13.21
CA CYS A 124 -1.96 5.26 13.87
C CYS A 124 -1.13 6.29 14.66
N ARG A 125 0.06 5.90 15.12
CA ARG A 125 1.01 6.79 15.81
C ARG A 125 1.49 7.92 14.89
N VAL A 126 1.90 7.54 13.70
CA VAL A 126 2.53 8.44 12.72
C VAL A 126 1.61 9.57 12.24
N PRO A 127 0.29 9.38 11.97
CA PRO A 127 -0.61 10.47 11.61
C PRO A 127 -1.35 11.08 12.82
N GLY A 128 -0.89 10.89 14.04
CA GLY A 128 -1.50 11.48 15.22
C GLY A 128 -2.91 11.00 15.55
N VAL A 129 -3.35 9.97 14.86
CA VAL A 129 -4.69 9.40 15.10
C VAL A 129 -4.70 8.59 16.40
N LEU A 130 -3.50 8.16 16.88
CA LEU A 130 -3.38 7.29 18.05
C LEU A 130 -2.21 7.66 18.96
N ARG A 131 -2.48 8.16 20.16
CA ARG A 131 -1.52 8.08 21.27
C ARG A 131 -1.56 6.74 22.01
N TYR A 132 -2.65 5.97 21.89
CA TYR A 132 -2.80 4.63 22.43
C TYR A 132 -3.88 3.91 21.64
N PHE A 133 -3.60 2.76 21.07
CA PHE A 133 -4.60 1.85 20.53
C PHE A 133 -5.37 1.23 21.70
N ASN A 134 -6.38 1.92 22.16
CA ASN A 134 -7.38 1.38 23.05
C ASN A 134 -8.66 1.26 22.23
N GLU A 135 -9.17 0.05 22.07
CA GLU A 135 -10.44 -0.22 21.36
C GLU A 135 -11.61 0.67 21.84
N ARG A 136 -11.51 1.19 23.06
CA ARG A 136 -12.50 2.11 23.63
C ARG A 136 -12.48 3.52 23.02
N ASP A 137 -11.36 3.92 22.41
CA ASP A 137 -11.14 5.29 21.93
C ASP A 137 -11.33 5.42 20.42
N TYR A 138 -11.55 4.29 19.72
CA TYR A 138 -11.68 4.26 18.27
C TYR A 138 -12.98 3.65 17.80
N ILE A 139 -13.38 4.09 16.63
CA ILE A 139 -14.45 3.49 15.84
C ILE A 139 -13.80 2.87 14.61
N ALA A 140 -13.95 1.56 14.47
CA ALA A 140 -13.61 0.85 13.25
C ALA A 140 -14.87 0.74 12.38
N GLU A 141 -14.80 1.23 11.15
CA GLU A 141 -15.89 1.14 10.18
C GLU A 141 -15.40 0.36 8.96
N LEU A 142 -16.15 -0.62 8.51
CA LEU A 142 -15.99 -1.20 7.18
C LEU A 142 -16.82 -0.37 6.20
N LYS A 143 -16.15 0.17 5.19
CA LYS A 143 -16.80 0.94 4.14
C LYS A 143 -16.67 0.24 2.80
N PRO A 144 -17.77 0.02 2.08
CA PRO A 144 -17.71 -0.50 0.73
C PRO A 144 -16.87 0.44 -0.16
N VAL A 145 -15.98 -0.14 -0.94
CA VAL A 145 -15.22 0.61 -1.94
C VAL A 145 -15.94 0.56 -3.28
N ALA A 146 -16.01 1.71 -3.95
CA ALA A 146 -16.62 1.81 -5.28
C ALA A 146 -15.86 1.00 -6.34
N TYR A 147 -14.55 0.82 -6.13
CA TYR A 147 -13.69 0.05 -7.01
C TYR A 147 -13.57 -1.39 -6.51
N GLN A 148 -14.09 -2.33 -7.30
CA GLN A 148 -13.98 -3.75 -7.04
C GLN A 148 -13.26 -4.40 -8.22
N PHE A 149 -12.09 -4.95 -7.98
CA PHE A 149 -11.35 -5.70 -8.99
C PHE A 149 -11.42 -7.21 -8.72
N GLN A 150 -11.15 -7.64 -7.51
CA GLN A 150 -11.23 -9.04 -7.10
C GLN A 150 -12.59 -9.33 -6.47
N LYS A 151 -13.23 -10.42 -6.88
CA LYS A 151 -14.50 -10.87 -6.28
C LYS A 151 -14.29 -11.22 -4.81
N GLY A 152 -15.14 -10.68 -3.94
CA GLY A 152 -15.08 -10.89 -2.49
C GLY A 152 -14.23 -9.87 -1.70
N ALA A 153 -13.44 -9.02 -2.37
CA ALA A 153 -12.73 -7.91 -1.71
C ALA A 153 -13.58 -6.63 -1.89
N MET A 154 -14.42 -6.33 -0.89
CA MET A 154 -15.47 -5.32 -1.04
C MET A 154 -15.34 -4.13 -0.10
N ASP A 155 -14.49 -4.20 0.93
CA ASP A 155 -14.51 -3.23 2.01
C ASP A 155 -13.13 -2.63 2.30
N MET A 156 -13.14 -1.40 2.76
CA MET A 156 -12.01 -0.69 3.34
C MET A 156 -12.28 -0.50 4.84
N MET A 157 -11.32 -0.87 5.68
CA MET A 157 -11.39 -0.52 7.10
C MET A 157 -10.94 0.92 7.32
N VAL A 158 -11.77 1.70 7.98
CA VAL A 158 -11.47 3.07 8.40
C VAL A 158 -11.43 3.11 9.91
N LEU A 159 -10.29 3.52 10.47
CA LEU A 159 -10.14 3.79 11.89
C LEU A 159 -10.27 5.29 12.14
N ARG A 160 -11.11 5.67 13.10
CA ARG A 160 -11.28 7.06 13.52
C ARG A 160 -11.25 7.17 15.03
N LYS A 161 -10.65 8.23 15.54
CA LYS A 161 -10.76 8.58 16.95
C LYS A 161 -12.20 8.96 17.27
N LYS A 162 -12.72 8.50 18.42
CA LYS A 162 -14.02 8.95 18.94
C LYS A 162 -13.93 10.45 19.25
N PRO A 163 -14.98 11.21 18.99
CA PRO A 163 -15.07 12.59 19.50
C PRO A 163 -14.94 12.58 21.03
N SER A 164 -14.09 13.46 21.55
CA SER A 164 -13.95 13.72 22.98
C SER A 164 -15.21 14.38 23.53
#